data_53093062e5005e750c1fe001149e2612
#
_entry.id   53093062e5005e750c1fe001149e2612
#
_cell.length_a   1.000
_cell.length_b   1.000
_cell.length_c   1.000
_cell.angle_alpha   90.00
_cell.angle_beta   90.00
_cell.angle_gamma   90.00
#
_symmetry.space_group_name_H-M   'P 1'
#
loop_
_entity.id
_entity.type
_entity.pdbx_description
1 polymer ?
#
loop_
_entity_poly.entity_id
_entity_poly.type
_entity_poly.pdbx_seq_one_letter_code
_entity_poly.pdbx_strand_id
1 'polypeptide(L)'
;MAGTTIAASGVLAGVLVDSDVLIWMLRGHATAVAKMEGLADWHISAVSYMELAQGCRNKAELKAMQKAFKSEGNDVLPITQSISDMACNLVEKYALSHSLHMADALIAATAIDHSLPLLTANGKHFSAVAGLRVQVFKP
;
A
#
# COMPACT_ATOMS: atom_id res chain seq x y z
N MET A 1 -7.13 -18.28 10.30
CA MET A 1 -6.88 -16.94 10.75
C MET A 1 -5.74 -16.36 9.96
N ALA A 2 -5.99 -15.25 9.50
CA ALA A 2 -4.97 -14.60 8.78
C ALA A 2 -4.35 -13.53 9.67
N GLY A 3 -3.13 -13.54 9.81
CA GLY A 3 -2.36 -12.53 10.49
C GLY A 3 -1.24 -12.09 9.60
N THR A 4 -0.49 -11.13 10.07
CA THR A 4 0.70 -10.67 9.38
C THR A 4 1.75 -11.79 9.40
N THR A 5 2.23 -12.16 8.22
CA THR A 5 3.34 -13.11 8.12
C THR A 5 4.66 -12.40 8.39
N ILE A 6 5.45 -12.95 9.30
CA ILE A 6 6.74 -12.41 9.65
C ILE A 6 7.82 -13.36 9.13
N ALA A 7 8.80 -12.83 8.41
CA ALA A 7 9.95 -13.61 7.96
C ALA A 7 10.82 -14.06 9.14
N ALA A 8 11.68 -15.06 8.90
CA ALA A 8 12.56 -15.61 9.94
C ALA A 8 13.44 -14.56 10.60
N SER A 9 13.76 -13.46 9.94
CA SER A 9 14.52 -12.33 10.47
C SER A 9 13.72 -11.41 11.39
N GLY A 10 12.41 -11.65 11.58
CA GLY A 10 11.52 -10.79 12.36
C GLY A 10 10.93 -9.64 11.58
N VAL A 11 11.21 -9.49 10.26
CA VAL A 11 10.61 -8.48 9.40
C VAL A 11 9.40 -9.06 8.66
N LEU A 12 8.50 -8.18 8.21
CA LEU A 12 7.34 -8.62 7.43
C LEU A 12 7.76 -9.17 6.07
N ALA A 13 7.11 -10.24 5.66
CA ALA A 13 7.29 -10.81 4.33
C ALA A 13 6.28 -10.21 3.35
N GLY A 14 6.60 -10.25 2.06
CA GLY A 14 5.69 -9.88 0.99
C GLY A 14 5.87 -8.47 0.46
N VAL A 15 4.79 -7.86 0.07
CA VAL A 15 4.78 -6.53 -0.55
C VAL A 15 3.75 -5.61 0.12
N LEU A 16 3.99 -4.31 0.03
CA LEU A 16 2.99 -3.31 0.34
C LEU A 16 2.28 -2.95 -0.97
N VAL A 17 0.95 -3.00 -0.96
CA VAL A 17 0.15 -2.74 -2.17
C VAL A 17 -0.41 -1.33 -2.12
N ASP A 18 -0.16 -0.55 -3.18
CA ASP A 18 -0.68 0.80 -3.31
C ASP A 18 -2.19 0.77 -3.56
N SER A 19 -2.86 1.85 -3.19
CA SER A 19 -4.31 1.98 -3.34
C SER A 19 -4.82 1.81 -4.77
N ASP A 20 -4.05 2.23 -5.77
CA ASP A 20 -4.46 2.11 -7.18
C ASP A 20 -4.68 0.65 -7.60
N VAL A 21 -3.77 -0.24 -7.23
CA VAL A 21 -3.88 -1.67 -7.53
C VAL A 21 -5.09 -2.27 -6.78
N LEU A 22 -5.27 -1.87 -5.54
CA LEU A 22 -6.39 -2.33 -4.71
C LEU A 22 -7.74 -1.88 -5.25
N ILE A 23 -7.82 -0.65 -5.76
CA ILE A 23 -9.04 -0.14 -6.40
C ILE A 23 -9.41 -1.01 -7.60
N TRP A 24 -8.46 -1.33 -8.46
CA TRP A 24 -8.72 -2.21 -9.61
C TRP A 24 -9.13 -3.60 -9.18
N MET A 25 -8.48 -4.16 -8.15
CA MET A 25 -8.86 -5.46 -7.60
C MET A 25 -10.31 -5.45 -7.12
N LEU A 26 -10.70 -4.43 -6.35
CA LEU A 26 -12.07 -4.33 -5.81
C LEU A 26 -13.12 -4.11 -6.91
N ARG A 27 -12.72 -3.52 -8.04
CA ARG A 27 -13.58 -3.35 -9.20
C ARG A 27 -13.64 -4.59 -10.10
N GLY A 28 -12.95 -5.66 -9.73
CA GLY A 28 -12.95 -6.91 -10.49
C GLY A 28 -12.10 -6.89 -11.74
N HIS A 29 -11.13 -5.97 -11.86
CA HIS A 29 -10.22 -5.93 -12.99
C HIS A 29 -9.40 -7.22 -13.04
N ALA A 30 -9.53 -7.99 -14.11
CA ALA A 30 -9.00 -9.35 -14.18
C ALA A 30 -7.49 -9.44 -13.90
N THR A 31 -6.70 -8.54 -14.48
CA THR A 31 -5.26 -8.53 -14.27
C THR A 31 -4.89 -8.23 -12.82
N ALA A 32 -5.59 -7.28 -12.19
CA ALA A 32 -5.35 -6.92 -10.80
C ALA A 32 -5.75 -8.06 -9.86
N VAL A 33 -6.90 -8.67 -10.09
CA VAL A 33 -7.36 -9.82 -9.30
C VAL A 33 -6.35 -10.97 -9.39
N ALA A 34 -5.91 -11.31 -10.60
CA ALA A 34 -4.94 -12.38 -10.82
C ALA A 34 -3.61 -12.08 -10.13
N LYS A 35 -3.14 -10.83 -10.21
CA LYS A 35 -1.90 -10.42 -9.54
C LYS A 35 -2.01 -10.59 -8.03
N MET A 36 -3.10 -10.12 -7.44
CA MET A 36 -3.33 -10.21 -5.99
C MET A 36 -3.47 -11.65 -5.52
N GLU A 37 -4.18 -12.48 -6.26
CA GLU A 37 -4.32 -13.90 -5.94
C GLU A 37 -2.99 -14.65 -5.99
N GLY A 38 -2.05 -14.20 -6.81
CA GLY A 38 -0.72 -14.79 -6.93
C GLY A 38 0.25 -14.36 -5.83
N LEU A 39 -0.10 -13.38 -5.01
CA LEU A 39 0.77 -12.91 -3.93
C LEU A 39 0.61 -13.79 -2.70
N ALA A 40 1.73 -14.28 -2.16
CA ALA A 40 1.69 -15.09 -0.93
C ALA A 40 1.37 -14.23 0.28
N ASP A 41 2.03 -13.10 0.40
CA ASP A 41 1.85 -12.15 1.51
C ASP A 41 1.77 -10.74 0.96
N TRP A 42 0.78 -9.99 1.42
CA TRP A 42 0.68 -8.59 1.08
C TRP A 42 0.04 -7.79 2.22
N HIS A 43 0.36 -6.51 2.23
CA HIS A 43 -0.07 -5.58 3.28
C HIS A 43 -0.57 -4.30 2.66
N ILE A 44 -1.34 -3.54 3.42
CA ILE A 44 -1.76 -2.19 3.02
C ILE A 44 -1.39 -1.19 4.10
N SER A 45 -1.12 0.04 3.71
CA SER A 45 -0.94 1.11 4.68
C SER A 45 -2.30 1.61 5.18
N ALA A 46 -2.32 2.17 6.38
CA ALA A 46 -3.52 2.85 6.89
C ALA A 46 -3.99 3.95 5.93
N VAL A 47 -3.05 4.62 5.25
CA VAL A 47 -3.38 5.66 4.26
C VAL A 47 -4.16 5.06 3.09
N SER A 48 -3.68 3.95 2.53
CA SER A 48 -4.38 3.28 1.43
C SER A 48 -5.76 2.79 1.87
N TYR A 49 -5.86 2.25 3.07
CA TYR A 49 -7.16 1.84 3.62
C TYR A 49 -8.13 3.01 3.70
N MET A 50 -7.66 4.17 4.21
CA MET A 50 -8.47 5.37 4.31
C MET A 50 -8.90 5.90 2.94
N GLU A 51 -8.00 5.86 1.96
CA GLU A 51 -8.33 6.25 0.59
C GLU A 51 -9.42 5.36 -0.02
N LEU A 52 -9.32 4.06 0.19
CA LEU A 52 -10.33 3.11 -0.28
C LEU A 52 -11.68 3.36 0.41
N ALA A 53 -11.67 3.54 1.73
CA ALA A 53 -12.87 3.81 2.50
C ALA A 53 -13.54 5.11 2.05
N GLN A 54 -12.75 6.15 1.84
CA GLN A 54 -13.21 7.46 1.40
C GLN A 54 -13.80 7.41 -0.02
N GLY A 55 -13.31 6.49 -0.85
CA GLY A 55 -13.80 6.28 -2.20
C GLY A 55 -15.08 5.45 -2.30
N CYS A 56 -15.54 4.85 -1.21
CA CYS A 56 -16.80 4.11 -1.20
C CYS A 56 -17.98 5.06 -1.34
N ARG A 57 -18.94 4.68 -2.19
CA ARG A 57 -20.10 5.51 -2.52
C ARG A 57 -21.27 5.34 -1.54
N ASN A 58 -21.30 4.24 -0.79
CA ASN A 58 -22.37 3.92 0.14
C ASN A 58 -21.91 2.90 1.19
N LYS A 59 -22.76 2.64 2.16
CA LYS A 59 -22.46 1.70 3.25
C LYS A 59 -22.24 0.27 2.78
N ALA A 60 -22.93 -0.15 1.74
CA ALA A 60 -22.80 -1.51 1.21
C ALA A 60 -21.40 -1.71 0.63
N GLU A 61 -20.87 -0.75 -0.12
CA GLU A 61 -19.51 -0.80 -0.64
C GLU A 61 -18.48 -0.81 0.49
N LEU A 62 -18.69 0.02 1.50
CA LEU A 62 -17.79 0.08 2.65
C LEU A 62 -17.75 -1.26 3.38
N LYS A 63 -18.91 -1.87 3.64
CA LYS A 63 -18.98 -3.18 4.28
C LYS A 63 -18.32 -4.27 3.45
N ALA A 64 -18.52 -4.25 2.13
CA ALA A 64 -17.88 -5.20 1.21
C ALA A 64 -16.35 -5.07 1.25
N MET A 65 -15.86 -3.85 1.26
CA MET A 65 -14.43 -3.58 1.36
C MET A 65 -13.85 -4.08 2.68
N GLN A 66 -14.50 -3.75 3.81
CA GLN A 66 -14.09 -4.20 5.13
C GLN A 66 -14.03 -5.72 5.21
N LYS A 67 -15.06 -6.39 4.66
CA LYS A 67 -15.13 -7.85 4.63
C LYS A 67 -14.01 -8.45 3.79
N ALA A 68 -13.72 -7.85 2.63
CA ALA A 68 -12.68 -8.32 1.73
C ALA A 68 -11.32 -8.32 2.43
N PHE A 69 -10.94 -7.22 3.08
CA PHE A 69 -9.67 -7.16 3.80
C PHE A 69 -9.63 -8.09 4.99
N LYS A 70 -10.73 -8.20 5.73
CA LYS A 70 -10.84 -9.10 6.86
C LYS A 70 -10.71 -10.57 6.44
N SER A 71 -11.35 -10.95 5.31
CA SER A 71 -11.30 -12.31 4.79
C SER A 71 -9.92 -12.72 4.33
N GLU A 72 -9.20 -11.79 3.68
CA GLU A 72 -7.85 -12.03 3.21
C GLU A 72 -6.85 -12.05 4.38
N GLY A 73 -7.25 -11.56 5.53
CA GLY A 73 -6.41 -11.57 6.71
C GLY A 73 -5.22 -10.65 6.64
N ASN A 74 -5.31 -9.63 5.84
CA ASN A 74 -4.22 -8.68 5.69
C ASN A 74 -4.32 -7.60 6.74
N ASP A 75 -3.21 -7.36 7.42
CA ASP A 75 -3.15 -6.30 8.40
C ASP A 75 -2.98 -4.96 7.71
N VAL A 76 -3.71 -3.98 8.22
CA VAL A 76 -3.51 -2.58 7.86
C VAL A 76 -2.35 -2.07 8.72
N LEU A 77 -1.26 -1.68 8.06
CA LEU A 77 -0.08 -1.19 8.77
C LEU A 77 -0.30 0.25 9.23
N PRO A 78 -0.16 0.53 10.53
CA PRO A 78 -0.48 1.85 11.07
C PRO A 78 0.58 2.89 10.70
N ILE A 79 0.18 4.16 10.77
CA ILE A 79 1.10 5.28 10.63
C ILE A 79 1.77 5.48 11.99
N THR A 80 2.95 4.93 12.13
CA THR A 80 3.74 5.08 13.36
C THR A 80 4.45 6.43 13.38
N GLN A 81 5.04 6.80 14.52
CA GLN A 81 5.85 8.00 14.60
C GLN A 81 7.01 7.96 13.60
N SER A 82 7.70 6.84 13.50
CA SER A 82 8.79 6.64 12.55
C SER A 82 8.35 6.89 11.11
N ILE A 83 7.21 6.33 10.71
CA ILE A 83 6.63 6.52 9.38
C ILE A 83 6.24 7.98 9.17
N SER A 84 5.63 8.60 10.14
CA SER A 84 5.22 10.00 10.09
C SER A 84 6.43 10.92 9.87
N ASP A 85 7.49 10.73 10.65
CA ASP A 85 8.71 11.53 10.55
C ASP A 85 9.38 11.34 9.19
N MET A 86 9.48 10.11 8.72
CA MET A 86 10.03 9.79 7.41
C MET A 86 9.22 10.42 6.29
N ALA A 87 7.89 10.36 6.37
CA ALA A 87 7.00 10.94 5.36
C ALA A 87 7.17 12.46 5.27
N CYS A 88 7.30 13.14 6.41
CA CYS A 88 7.58 14.58 6.43
C CYS A 88 8.85 14.90 5.67
N ASN A 89 9.93 14.14 5.92
CA ASN A 89 11.20 14.32 5.23
C ASN A 89 11.08 14.06 3.72
N LEU A 90 10.31 13.06 3.32
CA LEU A 90 10.09 12.75 1.91
C LEU A 90 9.32 13.86 1.19
N VAL A 91 8.30 14.42 1.82
CA VAL A 91 7.56 15.54 1.24
C VAL A 91 8.48 16.76 1.08
N GLU A 92 9.24 17.10 2.12
CA GLU A 92 10.17 18.22 2.06
C GLU A 92 11.19 18.05 0.92
N LYS A 93 11.66 16.82 0.71
CA LYS A 93 12.68 16.54 -0.29
C LYS A 93 12.14 16.47 -1.72
N TYR A 94 10.96 15.91 -1.93
CA TYR A 94 10.49 15.54 -3.27
C TYR A 94 9.21 16.24 -3.74
N ALA A 95 8.53 17.03 -2.89
CA ALA A 95 7.28 17.65 -3.29
C ALA A 95 7.46 18.60 -4.49
N LEU A 96 8.47 19.47 -4.44
CA LEU A 96 8.69 20.45 -5.50
C LEU A 96 9.33 19.84 -6.75
N SER A 97 10.27 18.91 -6.57
CA SER A 97 11.02 18.34 -7.70
C SER A 97 10.29 17.22 -8.41
N HIS A 98 9.49 16.44 -7.69
CA HIS A 98 8.86 15.22 -8.21
C HIS A 98 7.37 15.12 -7.92
N SER A 99 6.75 16.17 -7.45
CA SER A 99 5.31 16.22 -7.14
C SER A 99 4.86 15.09 -6.20
N LEU A 100 5.72 14.71 -5.26
CA LEU A 100 5.37 13.70 -4.27
C LEU A 100 4.36 14.27 -3.31
N HIS A 101 3.16 13.68 -3.29
CA HIS A 101 2.08 14.12 -2.42
C HIS A 101 2.15 13.45 -1.06
N MET A 102 1.41 14.00 -0.13
CA MET A 102 1.37 13.55 1.27
C MET A 102 1.03 12.07 1.39
N ALA A 103 0.00 11.61 0.68
CA ALA A 103 -0.40 10.21 0.70
C ALA A 103 0.71 9.30 0.15
N ASP A 104 1.33 9.69 -0.97
CA ASP A 104 2.45 8.94 -1.57
C ASP A 104 3.61 8.82 -0.59
N ALA A 105 3.94 9.91 0.10
CA ALA A 105 5.03 9.93 1.07
C ALA A 105 4.76 8.98 2.24
N LEU A 106 3.53 8.95 2.75
CA LEU A 106 3.14 8.06 3.83
C LEU A 106 3.17 6.58 3.40
N ILE A 107 2.73 6.29 2.18
CA ILE A 107 2.78 4.94 1.63
C ILE A 107 4.24 4.50 1.43
N ALA A 108 5.06 5.35 0.82
CA ALA A 108 6.48 5.07 0.63
C ALA A 108 7.20 4.86 1.96
N ALA A 109 6.95 5.72 2.94
CA ALA A 109 7.55 5.61 4.27
C ALA A 109 7.15 4.30 4.95
N THR A 110 5.90 3.87 4.81
CA THR A 110 5.43 2.60 5.35
C THR A 110 6.20 1.43 4.74
N ALA A 111 6.38 1.43 3.42
CA ALA A 111 7.14 0.39 2.73
C ALA A 111 8.59 0.36 3.19
N ILE A 112 9.24 1.51 3.28
CA ILE A 112 10.64 1.62 3.69
C ILE A 112 10.82 1.15 5.14
N ASP A 113 9.96 1.63 6.04
CA ASP A 113 10.04 1.30 7.46
C ASP A 113 9.92 -0.21 7.72
N HIS A 114 9.09 -0.89 6.96
CA HIS A 114 8.89 -2.34 7.07
C HIS A 114 9.77 -3.15 6.11
N SER A 115 10.65 -2.51 5.37
CA SER A 115 11.52 -3.15 4.37
C SER A 115 10.73 -3.96 3.34
N LEU A 116 9.57 -3.45 2.94
CA LEU A 116 8.72 -4.07 1.93
C LEU A 116 8.89 -3.37 0.58
N PRO A 117 8.89 -4.10 -0.53
CA PRO A 117 8.72 -3.47 -1.83
C PRO A 117 7.29 -2.94 -1.96
N LEU A 118 7.14 -1.89 -2.75
CA LEU A 118 5.83 -1.28 -3.04
C LEU A 118 5.34 -1.75 -4.41
N LEU A 119 4.18 -2.38 -4.43
CA LEU A 119 3.49 -2.73 -5.68
C LEU A 119 2.54 -1.60 -6.04
N THR A 120 2.81 -0.94 -7.16
CA THR A 120 2.05 0.22 -7.61
C THR A 120 1.93 0.25 -9.13
N ALA A 121 0.84 0.81 -9.65
CA ALA A 121 0.70 1.09 -11.07
C ALA A 121 1.39 2.40 -11.46
N ASN A 122 1.76 3.21 -10.49
CA ASN A 122 2.29 4.56 -10.70
C ASN A 122 3.76 4.65 -10.30
N GLY A 123 4.59 3.79 -10.91
CA GLY A 123 6.01 3.71 -10.59
C GLY A 123 6.75 5.03 -10.71
N LYS A 124 6.33 5.91 -11.62
CA LYS A 124 6.99 7.20 -11.84
C LYS A 124 6.94 8.12 -10.63
N HIS A 125 5.84 8.10 -9.89
CA HIS A 125 5.69 8.92 -8.68
C HIS A 125 6.68 8.56 -7.58
N PHE A 126 7.12 7.30 -7.57
CA PHE A 126 7.96 6.77 -6.51
C PHE A 126 9.42 6.55 -6.91
N SER A 127 9.73 6.69 -8.20
CA SER A 127 11.05 6.31 -8.73
C SER A 127 12.21 7.10 -8.13
N ALA A 128 11.97 8.33 -7.69
CA ALA A 128 13.00 9.20 -7.10
C ALA A 128 13.26 8.91 -5.61
N VAL A 129 12.37 8.17 -4.96
CA VAL A 129 12.45 7.95 -3.51
C VAL A 129 13.58 6.97 -3.19
N ALA A 130 14.63 7.47 -2.55
CA ALA A 130 15.78 6.64 -2.16
C ALA A 130 15.36 5.60 -1.12
N GLY A 131 15.87 4.38 -1.27
CA GLY A 131 15.58 3.30 -0.34
C GLY A 131 14.27 2.57 -0.58
N LEU A 132 13.46 3.02 -1.52
CA LEU A 132 12.20 2.36 -1.87
C LEU A 132 12.40 1.42 -3.06
N ARG A 133 12.00 0.17 -2.88
CA ARG A 133 11.95 -0.81 -3.97
C ARG A 133 10.55 -0.80 -4.57
N VAL A 134 10.46 -0.54 -5.86
CA VAL A 134 9.17 -0.42 -6.55
C VAL A 134 8.98 -1.60 -7.50
N GLN A 135 7.82 -2.25 -7.40
CA GLN A 135 7.34 -3.23 -8.36
C GLN A 135 6.18 -2.60 -9.12
N VAL A 136 6.32 -2.47 -10.42
CA VAL A 136 5.30 -1.81 -11.23
C VAL A 136 4.26 -2.81 -11.67
N PHE A 137 3.00 -2.52 -11.32
CA PHE A 137 1.85 -3.26 -11.83
C PHE A 137 1.37 -2.63 -13.14
N LYS A 138 1.20 -3.46 -14.16
CA LYS A 138 0.64 -3.03 -15.46
C LYS A 138 -0.75 -3.62 -15.62
N PRO A 139 -1.77 -2.78 -15.65
CA PRO A 139 -3.14 -3.24 -15.80
C PRO A 139 -3.42 -3.89 -17.15
#